data_477eca1381b7eef577ff3edbd1a0e4eb
#
_entry.id   477eca1381b7eef577ff3edbd1a0e4eb
#
_cell.length_a   1.000
_cell.length_b   1.000
_cell.length_c   1.000
_cell.angle_alpha   90.00
_cell.angle_beta   90.00
_cell.angle_gamma   90.00
#
_symmetry.space_group_name_H-M   'P 1'
#
loop_
_entity.id
_entity.type
_entity.pdbx_description
1 polymer ?
#
loop_
_entity_poly.entity_id
_entity_poly.type
_entity_poly.pdbx_seq_one_letter_code
_entity_poly.pdbx_strand_id
1 'polypeptide(L)'
;YLWLRLLAQGNHNICCVGDEDQSIYSWRGAEIENILRFERDFPGAKVVRLERNYRSTAPILAAASTLIAHNEARLGKTLRPGAEDASGEKVEVVGLWDSDEEARMVGDRIEALRRSGDSLAEMAVLFRTGAQTRPVEERLITLGVPYRVIGGLRFYERQEIRDAIAYARVLHQPADDLAFERIVNVPRRGVGNTALAQLHAVARERAIPLYAAAQALVGEGVLK
;
A
#
# COMPACT_ATOMS: atom_id res chain seq x y z
N TYR A 1 -4.27 19.78 7.21
CA TYR A 1 -3.62 20.67 8.19
C TYR A 1 -4.21 22.08 8.15
N LEU A 2 -4.27 22.73 6.97
CA LEU A 2 -4.82 24.10 6.82
C LEU A 2 -6.23 24.24 7.40
N TRP A 3 -7.12 23.27 7.17
CA TRP A 3 -8.47 23.24 7.74
C TRP A 3 -8.48 23.28 9.27
N LEU A 4 -7.64 22.46 9.90
CA LEU A 4 -7.52 22.45 11.37
C LEU A 4 -7.04 23.78 11.91
N ARG A 5 -6.06 24.40 11.24
CA ARG A 5 -5.54 25.70 11.59
C ARG A 5 -6.60 26.80 11.47
N LEU A 6 -7.38 26.81 10.38
CA LEU A 6 -8.47 27.77 10.19
C LEU A 6 -9.58 27.60 11.25
N LEU A 7 -9.98 26.37 11.55
CA LEU A 7 -10.98 26.10 12.59
C LEU A 7 -10.52 26.48 13.99
N ALA A 8 -9.23 26.39 14.28
CA ALA A 8 -8.66 26.72 15.57
C ALA A 8 -8.31 28.21 15.75
N GLN A 9 -8.43 29.05 14.70
CA GLN A 9 -8.06 30.48 14.77
C GLN A 9 -8.81 31.28 15.85
N GLY A 10 -10.08 30.94 16.07
CA GLY A 10 -10.92 31.71 17.00
C GLY A 10 -10.78 31.28 18.47
N ASN A 11 -10.34 30.05 18.72
CA ASN A 11 -10.39 29.46 20.06
C ASN A 11 -9.17 28.60 20.36
N HIS A 12 -8.11 28.63 19.77
CA HIS A 12 -6.83 27.92 20.00
C HIS A 12 -6.91 26.65 20.89
N ASN A 13 -8.10 26.12 21.14
CA ASN A 13 -8.34 24.91 21.92
C ASN A 13 -8.27 23.68 21.00
N ILE A 14 -7.06 23.29 20.69
CA ILE A 14 -6.77 22.18 19.79
C ILE A 14 -5.78 21.23 20.45
N CYS A 15 -6.04 19.92 20.33
CA CYS A 15 -5.12 18.88 20.72
C CYS A 15 -4.80 18.04 19.47
N CYS A 16 -3.53 17.98 19.12
CA CYS A 16 -3.05 17.16 18.01
C CYS A 16 -2.17 16.03 18.55
N VAL A 17 -2.41 14.82 18.06
CA VAL A 17 -1.59 13.65 18.38
C VAL A 17 -1.01 13.14 17.07
N GLY A 18 0.28 12.85 17.06
CA GLY A 18 0.96 12.34 15.89
C GLY A 18 2.27 11.66 16.23
N ASP A 19 2.85 11.01 15.26
CA ASP A 19 4.14 10.34 15.36
C ASP A 19 4.89 10.52 14.04
N GLU A 20 5.88 11.39 14.04
CA GLU A 20 6.70 11.71 12.87
C GLU A 20 7.51 10.50 12.40
N ASP A 21 7.90 9.62 13.31
CA ASP A 21 8.68 8.42 13.00
C ASP A 21 7.86 7.35 12.26
N GLN A 22 6.50 7.49 12.27
CA GLN A 22 5.58 6.60 11.54
C GLN A 22 5.07 7.21 10.23
N SER A 23 5.69 8.28 9.73
CA SER A 23 5.31 8.93 8.48
C SER A 23 5.77 8.12 7.26
N ILE A 24 5.01 7.10 6.88
CA ILE A 24 5.31 6.19 5.76
C ILE A 24 4.52 6.50 4.49
N TYR A 25 3.74 7.59 4.46
CA TYR A 25 2.88 7.97 3.33
C TYR A 25 3.30 9.28 2.65
N SER A 26 4.56 9.71 2.78
CA SER A 26 5.08 10.90 2.10
C SER A 26 4.89 10.83 0.57
N TRP A 27 5.07 9.67 -0.01
CA TRP A 27 4.82 9.38 -1.43
C TRP A 27 3.35 9.50 -1.86
N ARG A 28 2.41 9.59 -0.90
CA ARG A 28 0.98 9.88 -1.11
C ARG A 28 0.61 11.32 -0.77
N GLY A 29 1.58 12.20 -0.57
CA GLY A 29 1.36 13.60 -0.21
C GLY A 29 1.15 13.84 1.29
N ALA A 30 1.52 12.88 2.16
CA ALA A 30 1.57 13.13 3.59
C ALA A 30 2.79 14.01 3.93
N GLU A 31 2.54 15.16 4.54
CA GLU A 31 3.55 16.15 4.91
C GLU A 31 3.90 16.02 6.39
N ILE A 32 5.07 15.48 6.69
CA ILE A 32 5.62 15.38 8.05
C ILE A 32 5.83 16.78 8.68
N GLU A 33 6.12 17.75 7.85
CA GLU A 33 6.32 19.15 8.27
C GLU A 33 5.13 19.73 9.03
N ASN A 34 3.93 19.22 8.85
CA ASN A 34 2.74 19.68 9.56
C ASN A 34 2.84 19.46 11.06
N ILE A 35 3.48 18.36 11.52
CA ILE A 35 3.75 18.12 12.94
C ILE A 35 4.90 19.02 13.41
N LEU A 36 5.97 19.12 12.63
CA LEU A 36 7.15 19.92 12.97
C LEU A 36 6.84 21.43 13.07
N ARG A 37 5.86 21.92 12.32
CA ARG A 37 5.42 23.33 12.36
C ARG A 37 4.41 23.65 13.45
N PHE A 38 3.90 22.66 14.18
CA PHE A 38 2.79 22.87 15.11
C PHE A 38 3.08 23.93 16.19
N GLU A 39 4.25 23.89 16.83
CA GLU A 39 4.65 24.88 17.84
C GLU A 39 4.77 26.29 17.28
N ARG A 40 5.19 26.42 16.01
CA ARG A 40 5.26 27.71 15.33
C ARG A 40 3.89 28.27 15.00
N ASP A 41 2.97 27.40 14.57
CA ASP A 41 1.61 27.79 14.18
C ASP A 41 0.68 28.01 15.37
N PHE A 42 1.00 27.42 16.53
CA PHE A 42 0.31 27.56 17.82
C PHE A 42 1.31 27.90 18.93
N PRO A 43 1.77 29.17 19.00
CA PRO A 43 2.74 29.59 20.02
C PRO A 43 2.20 29.35 21.44
N GLY A 44 3.03 28.76 22.29
CA GLY A 44 2.66 28.41 23.66
C GLY A 44 1.93 27.07 23.82
N ALA A 45 1.78 26.31 22.74
CA ALA A 45 1.25 24.93 22.81
C ALA A 45 2.13 24.06 23.72
N LYS A 46 1.49 23.27 24.59
CA LYS A 46 2.19 22.31 25.43
C LYS A 46 2.50 21.04 24.61
N VAL A 47 3.76 20.78 24.37
CA VAL A 47 4.22 19.53 23.74
C VAL A 47 4.52 18.46 24.78
N VAL A 48 3.87 17.32 24.65
CA VAL A 48 4.09 16.15 25.52
C VAL A 48 4.62 15.01 24.66
N ARG A 49 5.81 14.51 24.98
CA ARG A 49 6.40 13.35 24.30
C ARG A 49 6.07 12.07 25.06
N LEU A 50 5.43 11.13 24.34
CA LEU A 50 5.11 9.81 24.88
C LEU A 50 6.26 8.85 24.54
N GLU A 51 7.18 8.64 25.47
CA GLU A 51 8.39 7.84 25.25
C GLU A 51 8.28 6.42 25.81
N ARG A 52 7.31 6.14 26.70
CA ARG A 52 7.09 4.80 27.24
C ARG A 52 6.25 3.97 26.26
N ASN A 53 6.82 2.84 25.83
CA ASN A 53 6.16 1.89 24.94
C ASN A 53 5.78 0.63 25.70
N TYR A 54 4.50 0.26 25.64
CA TYR A 54 3.93 -0.90 26.32
C TYR A 54 3.62 -2.06 25.34
N ARG A 55 3.92 -1.89 24.05
CA ARG A 55 3.63 -2.86 22.99
C ARG A 55 4.77 -3.83 22.75
N SER A 56 5.99 -3.32 22.72
CA SER A 56 7.16 -4.04 22.19
C SER A 56 8.18 -4.31 23.28
N THR A 57 8.90 -5.42 23.12
CA THR A 57 10.02 -5.80 24.00
C THR A 57 11.25 -4.92 23.76
N ALA A 58 12.19 -4.93 24.69
CA ALA A 58 13.40 -4.11 24.62
C ALA A 58 14.25 -4.35 23.36
N PRO A 59 14.47 -5.59 22.87
CA PRO A 59 15.21 -5.82 21.62
C PRO A 59 14.55 -5.21 20.39
N ILE A 60 13.21 -5.26 20.30
CA ILE A 60 12.46 -4.65 19.21
C ILE A 60 12.60 -3.13 19.24
N LEU A 61 12.44 -2.51 20.42
CA LEU A 61 12.58 -1.06 20.58
C LEU A 61 14.00 -0.58 20.30
N ALA A 62 15.01 -1.34 20.69
CA ALA A 62 16.40 -1.03 20.41
C ALA A 62 16.68 -1.04 18.89
N ALA A 63 16.23 -2.08 18.19
CA ALA A 63 16.38 -2.19 16.74
C ALA A 63 15.65 -1.05 16.01
N ALA A 64 14.39 -0.77 16.38
CA ALA A 64 13.60 0.30 15.79
C ALA A 64 14.21 1.69 16.06
N SER A 65 14.66 1.95 17.28
CA SER A 65 15.27 3.22 17.66
C SER A 65 16.61 3.44 16.93
N THR A 66 17.39 2.39 16.74
CA THR A 66 18.65 2.48 15.99
C THR A 66 18.38 2.76 14.51
N LEU A 67 17.41 2.09 13.92
CA LEU A 67 17.03 2.31 12.51
C LEU A 67 16.55 3.75 12.29
N ILE A 68 15.61 4.22 13.10
CA ILE A 68 14.98 5.53 12.91
C ILE A 68 15.95 6.69 13.25
N ALA A 69 16.99 6.45 14.05
CA ALA A 69 18.01 7.45 14.38
C ALA A 69 18.78 7.98 13.14
N HIS A 70 18.74 7.25 12.01
CA HIS A 70 19.34 7.69 10.77
C HIS A 70 18.53 8.79 10.04
N ASN A 71 17.31 9.04 10.46
CA ASN A 71 16.50 10.13 9.92
C ASN A 71 16.90 11.44 10.61
N GLU A 72 17.32 12.44 9.82
CA GLU A 72 17.78 13.74 10.34
C GLU A 72 16.64 14.65 10.81
N ALA A 73 15.48 14.62 10.13
CA ALA A 73 14.33 15.48 10.44
C ALA A 73 13.40 14.84 11.48
N ARG A 74 13.80 14.85 12.76
CA ARG A 74 13.03 14.27 13.86
C ARG A 74 12.88 15.25 15.04
N LEU A 75 11.78 15.12 15.79
CA LEU A 75 11.62 15.81 17.08
C LEU A 75 12.46 15.16 18.20
N GLY A 76 13.10 14.04 17.92
CA GLY A 76 14.09 13.42 18.80
C GLY A 76 13.50 12.77 20.06
N LYS A 77 12.56 11.83 19.89
CA LYS A 77 12.12 10.96 20.99
C LYS A 77 12.91 9.65 21.01
N THR A 78 13.07 9.06 22.18
CA THR A 78 13.65 7.73 22.36
C THR A 78 12.63 6.85 23.08
N LEU A 79 12.15 5.82 22.41
CA LEU A 79 11.20 4.89 22.99
C LEU A 79 11.91 3.99 24.02
N ARG A 80 11.29 3.87 25.19
CA ARG A 80 11.75 3.00 26.28
C ARG A 80 10.66 2.01 26.65
N PRO A 81 11.02 0.78 27.09
CA PRO A 81 10.02 -0.16 27.59
C PRO A 81 9.23 0.44 28.74
N GLY A 82 7.91 0.22 28.73
CA GLY A 82 7.02 0.64 29.81
C GLY A 82 7.02 -0.28 31.02
N ALA A 83 7.36 -1.56 30.81
CA ALA A 83 7.51 -2.56 31.86
C ALA A 83 8.99 -2.70 32.27
N GLU A 84 9.23 -3.02 33.53
CA GLU A 84 10.60 -3.24 34.08
C GLU A 84 11.23 -4.51 33.48
N ASP A 85 10.43 -5.55 33.23
CA ASP A 85 10.85 -6.79 32.55
C ASP A 85 10.28 -6.84 31.14
N ALA A 86 10.86 -6.08 30.25
CA ALA A 86 10.53 -6.10 28.83
C ALA A 86 11.50 -6.99 28.05
N SER A 87 11.88 -8.14 28.63
CA SER A 87 12.69 -9.16 27.97
C SER A 87 11.97 -9.71 26.72
N GLY A 88 12.73 -10.19 25.76
CA GLY A 88 12.16 -10.75 24.53
C GLY A 88 13.25 -11.29 23.61
N GLU A 89 12.83 -11.99 22.58
CA GLU A 89 13.73 -12.50 21.56
C GLU A 89 14.37 -11.37 20.77
N LYS A 90 15.56 -11.61 20.25
CA LYS A 90 16.24 -10.68 19.34
C LYS A 90 15.55 -10.64 18.00
N VAL A 91 15.61 -9.47 17.34
CA VAL A 91 15.21 -9.34 15.94
C VAL A 91 16.18 -10.10 15.07
N GLU A 92 15.66 -11.01 14.25
CA GLU A 92 16.42 -11.76 13.26
C GLU A 92 16.33 -11.04 11.91
N VAL A 93 17.45 -10.93 11.20
CA VAL A 93 17.51 -10.44 9.82
C VAL A 93 18.03 -11.57 8.94
N VAL A 94 17.21 -12.01 8.00
CA VAL A 94 17.51 -13.13 7.11
C VAL A 94 17.56 -12.63 5.69
N GLY A 95 18.69 -12.87 4.99
CA GLY A 95 18.82 -12.61 3.56
C GLY A 95 18.51 -13.88 2.76
N LEU A 96 17.68 -13.76 1.72
CA LEU A 96 17.25 -14.85 0.86
C LEU A 96 17.43 -14.46 -0.62
N TRP A 97 17.51 -15.44 -1.51
CA TRP A 97 17.84 -15.19 -2.91
C TRP A 97 16.65 -14.74 -3.75
N ASP A 98 15.45 -15.25 -3.46
CA ASP A 98 14.24 -14.95 -4.22
C ASP A 98 12.98 -14.98 -3.35
N SER A 99 11.86 -14.57 -3.94
CA SER A 99 10.55 -14.51 -3.28
C SER A 99 9.97 -15.89 -2.93
N ASP A 100 10.37 -16.92 -3.65
CA ASP A 100 9.88 -18.29 -3.41
C ASP A 100 10.58 -18.90 -2.21
N GLU A 101 11.87 -18.60 -2.04
CA GLU A 101 12.63 -18.97 -0.85
C GLU A 101 12.13 -18.22 0.38
N GLU A 102 11.82 -16.91 0.22
CA GLU A 102 11.20 -16.09 1.26
C GLU A 102 9.85 -16.68 1.69
N ALA A 103 8.99 -17.02 0.75
CA ALA A 103 7.68 -17.60 1.03
C ALA A 103 7.79 -18.96 1.73
N ARG A 104 8.75 -19.79 1.33
CA ARG A 104 9.04 -21.08 1.99
C ARG A 104 9.48 -20.86 3.44
N MET A 105 10.46 -20.00 3.66
CA MET A 105 10.98 -19.68 4.99
C MET A 105 9.88 -19.15 5.91
N VAL A 106 9.05 -18.22 5.44
CA VAL A 106 7.91 -17.67 6.19
C VAL A 106 6.92 -18.77 6.55
N GLY A 107 6.54 -19.61 5.58
CA GLY A 107 5.63 -20.74 5.80
C GLY A 107 6.15 -21.72 6.82
N ASP A 108 7.41 -22.12 6.72
CA ASP A 108 8.05 -23.07 7.63
C ASP A 108 8.17 -22.49 9.06
N ARG A 109 8.43 -21.19 9.19
CA ARG A 109 8.45 -20.50 10.49
C ARG A 109 7.06 -20.46 11.13
N ILE A 110 6.02 -20.16 10.36
CA ILE A 110 4.63 -20.19 10.85
C ILE A 110 4.24 -21.59 11.34
N GLU A 111 4.59 -22.63 10.58
CA GLU A 111 4.31 -24.02 11.00
C GLU A 111 5.11 -24.43 12.25
N ALA A 112 6.35 -23.96 12.38
CA ALA A 112 7.17 -24.22 13.56
C ALA A 112 6.54 -23.57 14.80
N LEU A 113 6.15 -22.30 14.73
CA LEU A 113 5.47 -21.57 15.80
C LEU A 113 4.13 -22.21 16.18
N ARG A 114 3.33 -22.61 15.18
CA ARG A 114 2.07 -23.34 15.41
C ARG A 114 2.31 -24.65 16.15
N ARG A 115 3.36 -25.39 15.81
CA ARG A 115 3.72 -26.65 16.49
C ARG A 115 4.19 -26.43 17.92
N SER A 116 4.80 -25.27 18.23
CA SER A 116 5.16 -24.88 19.60
C SER A 116 3.97 -24.40 20.43
N GLY A 117 2.80 -24.24 19.82
CA GLY A 117 1.57 -23.89 20.52
C GLY A 117 1.11 -22.44 20.33
N ASP A 118 1.82 -21.67 19.50
CA ASP A 118 1.45 -20.28 19.24
C ASP A 118 0.19 -20.21 18.36
N SER A 119 -0.66 -19.24 18.66
CA SER A 119 -1.90 -19.01 17.92
C SER A 119 -1.63 -18.33 16.59
N LEU A 120 -2.19 -18.86 15.50
CA LEU A 120 -2.15 -18.20 14.19
C LEU A 120 -2.77 -16.78 14.21
N ALA A 121 -3.71 -16.53 15.12
CA ALA A 121 -4.34 -15.20 15.25
C ALA A 121 -3.38 -14.14 15.81
N GLU A 122 -2.27 -14.55 16.41
CA GLU A 122 -1.24 -13.67 16.97
C GLU A 122 -0.03 -13.51 16.04
N MET A 123 -0.06 -14.15 14.87
CA MET A 123 0.99 -14.04 13.87
C MET A 123 0.59 -13.05 12.79
N ALA A 124 1.55 -12.20 12.37
CA ALA A 124 1.35 -11.27 11.26
C ALA A 124 2.58 -11.22 10.36
N VAL A 125 2.35 -11.19 9.04
CA VAL A 125 3.39 -10.95 8.03
C VAL A 125 3.13 -9.60 7.40
N LEU A 126 4.13 -8.70 7.43
CA LEU A 126 4.00 -7.34 6.92
C LEU A 126 4.72 -7.22 5.58
N PHE A 127 4.06 -6.57 4.61
CA PHE A 127 4.59 -6.35 3.28
C PHE A 127 4.64 -4.86 2.95
N ARG A 128 5.64 -4.44 2.19
CA ARG A 128 5.74 -3.07 1.69
C ARG A 128 4.76 -2.80 0.55
N THR A 129 4.54 -3.78 -0.31
CA THR A 129 3.64 -3.69 -1.48
C THR A 129 2.75 -4.92 -1.59
N GLY A 130 1.57 -4.75 -2.19
CA GLY A 130 0.64 -5.87 -2.41
C GLY A 130 1.18 -6.96 -3.35
N ALA A 131 2.12 -6.64 -4.23
CA ALA A 131 2.72 -7.64 -5.12
C ALA A 131 3.53 -8.71 -4.36
N GLN A 132 4.10 -8.34 -3.21
CA GLN A 132 4.90 -9.24 -2.37
C GLN A 132 4.06 -10.28 -1.61
N THR A 133 2.74 -10.08 -1.49
CA THR A 133 1.89 -11.03 -0.74
C THR A 133 1.72 -12.35 -1.47
N ARG A 134 1.73 -12.33 -2.80
CA ARG A 134 1.33 -13.46 -3.64
C ARG A 134 2.13 -14.75 -3.40
N PRO A 135 3.47 -14.77 -3.41
CA PRO A 135 4.23 -16.00 -3.15
C PRO A 135 3.93 -16.58 -1.77
N VAL A 136 3.77 -15.72 -0.76
CA VAL A 136 3.44 -16.16 0.61
C VAL A 136 2.00 -16.68 0.69
N GLU A 137 1.03 -16.04 0.05
CA GLU A 137 -0.35 -16.54 -0.03
C GLU A 137 -0.40 -17.93 -0.69
N GLU A 138 0.30 -18.12 -1.82
CA GLU A 138 0.39 -19.41 -2.53
C GLU A 138 1.03 -20.49 -1.63
N ARG A 139 2.07 -20.13 -0.88
CA ARG A 139 2.70 -21.06 0.08
C ARG A 139 1.77 -21.43 1.21
N LEU A 140 1.05 -20.47 1.82
CA LEU A 140 0.10 -20.72 2.91
C LEU A 140 -1.07 -21.58 2.46
N ILE A 141 -1.57 -21.39 1.24
CA ILE A 141 -2.60 -22.25 0.62
C ILE A 141 -2.07 -23.68 0.50
N THR A 142 -0.87 -23.86 -0.01
CA THR A 142 -0.23 -25.19 -0.17
C THR A 142 -0.08 -25.91 1.17
N LEU A 143 0.23 -25.17 2.24
CA LEU A 143 0.36 -25.69 3.61
C LEU A 143 -0.99 -25.89 4.32
N GLY A 144 -2.10 -25.44 3.74
CA GLY A 144 -3.40 -25.46 4.39
C GLY A 144 -3.49 -24.55 5.62
N VAL A 145 -2.67 -23.51 5.68
CA VAL A 145 -2.66 -22.51 6.77
C VAL A 145 -3.69 -21.43 6.46
N PRO A 146 -4.73 -21.24 7.29
CA PRO A 146 -5.69 -20.18 7.09
C PRO A 146 -5.04 -18.81 7.33
N TYR A 147 -5.30 -17.85 6.44
CA TYR A 147 -4.78 -16.49 6.53
C TYR A 147 -5.82 -15.45 6.13
N ARG A 148 -5.54 -14.20 6.44
CA ARG A 148 -6.36 -13.05 6.04
C ARG A 148 -5.47 -11.91 5.56
N VAL A 149 -5.70 -11.42 4.35
CA VAL A 149 -5.02 -10.21 3.83
C VAL A 149 -5.75 -8.96 4.33
N ILE A 150 -5.04 -8.09 5.01
CA ILE A 150 -5.55 -6.83 5.56
C ILE A 150 -4.96 -5.67 4.75
N GLY A 151 -5.80 -4.73 4.30
CA GLY A 151 -5.35 -3.55 3.54
C GLY A 151 -4.91 -3.85 2.11
N GLY A 152 -4.99 -5.09 1.65
CA GLY A 152 -4.80 -5.46 0.25
C GLY A 152 -5.98 -5.00 -0.62
N LEU A 153 -5.75 -4.83 -1.92
CA LEU A 153 -6.83 -4.65 -2.88
C LEU A 153 -7.77 -5.86 -2.79
N ARG A 154 -9.06 -5.60 -2.71
CA ARG A 154 -10.07 -6.67 -2.81
C ARG A 154 -9.85 -7.42 -4.12
N PHE A 155 -10.19 -8.72 -4.16
CA PHE A 155 -9.97 -9.57 -5.34
C PHE A 155 -10.36 -8.87 -6.65
N TYR A 156 -11.54 -8.26 -6.69
CA TYR A 156 -12.04 -7.54 -7.87
C TYR A 156 -11.37 -6.18 -8.13
N GLU A 157 -10.56 -5.67 -7.21
CA GLU A 157 -9.80 -4.42 -7.36
C GLU A 157 -8.38 -4.66 -7.91
N ARG A 158 -7.92 -5.90 -7.92
CA ARG A 158 -6.63 -6.30 -8.50
C ARG A 158 -6.63 -5.98 -9.99
N GLN A 159 -5.51 -5.46 -10.49
CA GLN A 159 -5.40 -5.00 -11.87
C GLN A 159 -5.75 -6.12 -12.87
N GLU A 160 -5.16 -7.30 -12.70
CA GLU A 160 -5.36 -8.46 -13.55
C GLU A 160 -6.82 -8.93 -13.59
N ILE A 161 -7.52 -8.84 -12.46
CA ILE A 161 -8.94 -9.21 -12.38
C ILE A 161 -9.81 -8.16 -13.09
N ARG A 162 -9.50 -6.88 -12.88
CA ARG A 162 -10.21 -5.79 -13.56
C ARG A 162 -10.00 -5.84 -15.08
N ASP A 163 -8.81 -6.22 -15.53
CA ASP A 163 -8.50 -6.40 -16.94
C ASP A 163 -9.28 -7.60 -17.50
N ALA A 164 -9.29 -8.75 -16.84
CA ALA A 164 -10.06 -9.92 -17.22
C ALA A 164 -11.57 -9.62 -17.28
N ILE A 165 -12.10 -8.92 -16.28
CA ILE A 165 -13.51 -8.48 -16.26
C ILE A 165 -13.80 -7.53 -17.42
N ALA A 166 -12.89 -6.61 -17.72
CA ALA A 166 -13.07 -5.69 -18.86
C ALA A 166 -13.12 -6.42 -20.19
N TYR A 167 -12.30 -7.47 -20.40
CA TYR A 167 -12.42 -8.36 -21.55
C TYR A 167 -13.80 -9.02 -21.65
N ALA A 168 -14.26 -9.62 -20.55
CA ALA A 168 -15.59 -10.25 -20.51
C ALA A 168 -16.72 -9.25 -20.80
N ARG A 169 -16.59 -8.01 -20.29
CA ARG A 169 -17.56 -6.94 -20.53
C ARG A 169 -17.61 -6.53 -22.02
N VAL A 170 -16.46 -6.33 -22.67
CA VAL A 170 -16.42 -5.99 -24.10
C VAL A 170 -16.98 -7.12 -24.97
N LEU A 171 -16.74 -8.39 -24.60
CA LEU A 171 -17.33 -9.54 -25.30
C LEU A 171 -18.86 -9.59 -25.17
N HIS A 172 -19.37 -9.27 -23.98
CA HIS A 172 -20.82 -9.25 -23.73
C HIS A 172 -21.49 -7.99 -24.28
N GLN A 173 -20.84 -6.84 -24.15
CA GLN A 173 -21.35 -5.54 -24.57
C GLN A 173 -20.25 -4.75 -25.32
N PRO A 174 -20.12 -4.90 -26.63
CA PRO A 174 -19.10 -4.19 -27.42
C PRO A 174 -19.19 -2.66 -27.39
N ALA A 175 -20.31 -2.11 -26.94
CA ALA A 175 -20.51 -0.68 -26.74
C ALA A 175 -19.98 -0.14 -25.40
N ASP A 176 -19.34 -0.98 -24.57
CA ASP A 176 -18.74 -0.55 -23.30
C ASP A 176 -17.37 0.10 -23.53
N ASP A 177 -17.38 1.39 -23.81
CA ASP A 177 -16.19 2.16 -24.14
C ASP A 177 -15.16 2.17 -23.00
N LEU A 178 -15.60 2.23 -21.74
CA LEU A 178 -14.71 2.20 -20.57
C LEU A 178 -13.97 0.85 -20.44
N ALA A 179 -14.69 -0.24 -20.68
CA ALA A 179 -14.06 -1.56 -20.67
C ALA A 179 -13.11 -1.73 -21.84
N PHE A 180 -13.48 -1.25 -23.03
CA PHE A 180 -12.64 -1.29 -24.22
C PHE A 180 -11.36 -0.46 -24.03
N GLU A 181 -11.45 0.78 -23.59
CA GLU A 181 -10.31 1.66 -23.36
C GLU A 181 -9.32 1.06 -22.35
N ARG A 182 -9.84 0.37 -21.35
CA ARG A 182 -9.00 -0.32 -20.38
C ARG A 182 -8.14 -1.41 -21.01
N ILE A 183 -8.67 -2.20 -21.93
CA ILE A 183 -8.00 -3.40 -22.45
C ILE A 183 -7.34 -3.21 -23.82
N VAL A 184 -7.60 -2.12 -24.52
CA VAL A 184 -7.12 -1.91 -25.89
C VAL A 184 -5.61 -2.09 -26.03
N ASN A 185 -4.84 -1.76 -25.00
CA ASN A 185 -3.39 -1.91 -24.95
C ASN A 185 -2.90 -2.83 -23.80
N VAL A 186 -3.76 -3.72 -23.30
CA VAL A 186 -3.43 -4.74 -22.31
C VAL A 186 -3.82 -6.11 -22.87
N PRO A 187 -2.85 -7.01 -23.17
CA PRO A 187 -1.40 -6.81 -23.22
C PRO A 187 -1.00 -5.73 -24.25
N ARG A 188 0.25 -5.28 -24.18
CA ARG A 188 0.73 -4.21 -25.09
C ARG A 188 0.56 -4.62 -26.55
N ARG A 189 -0.20 -3.80 -27.30
CA ARG A 189 -0.50 -3.99 -28.75
C ARG A 189 0.02 -2.85 -29.62
N GLY A 190 0.84 -1.95 -29.07
CA GLY A 190 1.36 -0.80 -29.78
C GLY A 190 0.36 0.36 -29.93
N VAL A 191 -0.79 0.31 -29.25
CA VAL A 191 -1.78 1.39 -29.25
C VAL A 191 -1.31 2.49 -28.30
N GLY A 192 -0.63 3.49 -28.84
CA GLY A 192 -0.17 4.66 -28.07
C GLY A 192 -1.24 5.76 -27.98
N ASN A 193 -0.89 6.84 -27.29
CA ASN A 193 -1.79 7.98 -27.06
C ASN A 193 -2.32 8.60 -28.35
N THR A 194 -1.52 8.62 -29.42
CA THR A 194 -1.94 9.13 -30.75
C THR A 194 -3.04 8.26 -31.35
N ALA A 195 -2.89 6.93 -31.31
CA ALA A 195 -3.89 6.00 -31.82
C ALA A 195 -5.19 6.06 -31.00
N LEU A 196 -5.08 6.19 -29.67
CA LEU A 196 -6.24 6.41 -28.79
C LEU A 196 -6.96 7.72 -29.11
N ALA A 197 -6.25 8.80 -29.35
CA ALA A 197 -6.83 10.09 -29.73
C ALA A 197 -7.58 9.98 -31.08
N GLN A 198 -7.03 9.25 -32.06
CA GLN A 198 -7.70 8.99 -33.33
C GLN A 198 -8.97 8.14 -33.15
N LEU A 199 -8.92 7.08 -32.34
CA LEU A 199 -10.08 6.28 -31.99
C LEU A 199 -11.21 7.13 -31.39
N HIS A 200 -10.91 7.98 -30.41
CA HIS A 200 -11.88 8.88 -29.81
C HIS A 200 -12.44 9.90 -30.79
N ALA A 201 -11.62 10.42 -31.70
CA ALA A 201 -12.06 11.35 -32.73
C ALA A 201 -13.08 10.70 -33.68
N VAL A 202 -12.77 9.52 -34.22
CA VAL A 202 -13.65 8.77 -35.12
C VAL A 202 -14.93 8.30 -34.43
N ALA A 203 -14.82 7.80 -33.21
CA ALA A 203 -15.99 7.40 -32.41
C ALA A 203 -16.97 8.55 -32.21
N ARG A 204 -16.44 9.74 -31.91
CA ARG A 204 -17.23 10.96 -31.69
C ARG A 204 -17.85 11.48 -33.02
N GLU A 205 -17.06 11.51 -34.08
CA GLU A 205 -17.50 12.00 -35.38
C GLU A 205 -18.63 11.12 -35.96
N ARG A 206 -18.46 9.81 -35.87
CA ARG A 206 -19.42 8.83 -36.41
C ARG A 206 -20.52 8.43 -35.45
N ALA A 207 -20.49 8.95 -34.19
CA ALA A 207 -21.40 8.59 -33.09
C ALA A 207 -21.49 7.06 -32.85
N ILE A 208 -20.36 6.38 -32.85
CA ILE A 208 -20.23 4.92 -32.66
C ILE A 208 -19.36 4.59 -31.48
N PRO A 209 -19.51 3.40 -30.84
CA PRO A 209 -18.64 2.94 -29.76
C PRO A 209 -17.16 2.83 -30.19
N LEU A 210 -16.24 2.96 -29.22
CA LEU A 210 -14.79 2.86 -29.47
C LEU A 210 -14.37 1.55 -30.12
N TYR A 211 -15.00 0.44 -29.77
CA TYR A 211 -14.75 -0.86 -30.40
C TYR A 211 -15.11 -0.85 -31.93
N ALA A 212 -16.25 -0.29 -32.27
CA ALA A 212 -16.65 -0.15 -33.64
C ALA A 212 -15.76 0.82 -34.44
N ALA A 213 -15.30 1.91 -33.78
CA ALA A 213 -14.33 2.83 -34.38
C ALA A 213 -12.98 2.14 -34.63
N ALA A 214 -12.54 1.27 -33.71
CA ALA A 214 -11.32 0.48 -33.91
C ALA A 214 -11.44 -0.47 -35.10
N GLN A 215 -12.57 -1.17 -35.22
CA GLN A 215 -12.82 -2.04 -36.40
C GLN A 215 -12.81 -1.26 -37.74
N ALA A 216 -13.42 -0.08 -37.75
CA ALA A 216 -13.43 0.77 -38.93
C ALA A 216 -12.00 1.21 -39.30
N LEU A 217 -11.20 1.70 -38.34
CA LEU A 217 -9.84 2.16 -38.61
C LEU A 217 -8.88 1.04 -39.03
N VAL A 218 -9.08 -0.19 -38.51
CA VAL A 218 -8.35 -1.38 -39.01
C VAL A 218 -8.78 -1.74 -40.42
N GLY A 219 -10.07 -1.71 -40.70
CA GLY A 219 -10.61 -1.97 -42.07
C GLY A 219 -10.16 -0.94 -43.12
N GLU A 220 -9.97 0.30 -42.71
CA GLU A 220 -9.46 1.42 -43.52
C GLU A 220 -7.91 1.41 -43.65
N GLY A 221 -7.22 0.50 -42.94
CA GLY A 221 -5.75 0.40 -42.98
C GLY A 221 -5.01 1.51 -42.24
N VAL A 222 -5.72 2.28 -41.41
CA VAL A 222 -5.17 3.39 -40.62
C VAL A 222 -4.50 2.86 -39.34
N LEU A 223 -5.07 1.82 -38.74
CA LEU A 223 -4.49 1.06 -37.64
C LEU A 223 -4.11 -0.35 -38.09
N LYS A 224 -2.99 -0.87 -37.59
CA LYS A 224 -2.49 -2.23 -37.88
C LYS A 224 -2.82 -3.18 -36.78
#